data_e61ab9d0926ef3d321471596b03adda9
#
_entry.id   e61ab9d0926ef3d321471596b03adda9
#
_cell.length_a   1.000
_cell.length_b   1.000
_cell.length_c   1.000
_cell.angle_alpha   90.00
_cell.angle_beta   90.00
_cell.angle_gamma   90.00
#
_symmetry.space_group_name_H-M   'P 1'
#
loop_
_entity.id
_entity.type
_entity.pdbx_description
1 polymer ?
#
loop_
_entity_poly.entity_id
_entity_poly.type
_entity_poly.pdbx_seq_one_letter_code
_entity_poly.pdbx_strand_id
1 'polypeptide(L)'
;MDVHTQGIRAFRILDFQNPVEMKMYAGGVVELLPKPPISPSVMIGLTERVKTLYNLLGETNSFDVNKPQPYSFQIAHKIGLSLEQEYLLLKMPTEAERQGFLIQHLERIIPVLLDVERTKDRIKLNGHFKNLDALNF
;
A
#
# COMPACT_ATOMS: atom_id res chain seq x y z
N MET A 1 4.19 -1.58 27.71
CA MET A 1 5.47 -1.31 27.02
C MET A 1 5.19 -1.40 25.54
N ASP A 2 5.27 -0.29 24.82
CA ASP A 2 4.99 -0.24 23.40
C ASP A 2 6.31 -0.43 22.63
N VAL A 3 6.32 -1.32 21.64
CA VAL A 3 7.51 -1.62 20.83
C VAL A 3 7.26 -1.10 19.42
N HIS A 4 8.05 -0.14 18.99
CA HIS A 4 8.05 0.35 17.61
C HIS A 4 9.08 -0.41 16.80
N THR A 5 8.65 -1.03 15.71
CA THR A 5 9.52 -1.80 14.82
C THR A 5 9.49 -1.24 13.40
N GLN A 6 10.60 -1.36 12.70
CA GLN A 6 10.69 -1.01 11.29
C GLN A 6 11.36 -2.16 10.53
N GLY A 7 10.72 -2.62 9.46
CA GLY A 7 11.31 -3.59 8.55
C GLY A 7 12.47 -2.96 7.77
N ILE A 8 13.64 -3.57 7.79
CA ILE A 8 14.84 -3.06 7.13
C ILE A 8 15.26 -3.89 5.92
N ARG A 9 14.88 -5.18 5.87
CA ARG A 9 15.27 -6.10 4.80
C ARG A 9 14.35 -7.30 4.72
N ALA A 10 14.06 -7.76 3.50
CA ALA A 10 13.36 -9.01 3.25
C ALA A 10 14.36 -10.20 3.29
N PHE A 11 13.87 -11.36 3.72
CA PHE A 11 14.64 -12.60 3.77
C PHE A 11 13.76 -13.81 3.43
N ARG A 12 14.39 -14.91 3.05
CA ARG A 12 13.76 -16.21 2.89
C ARG A 12 14.13 -17.08 4.08
N ILE A 13 13.17 -17.78 4.67
CA ILE A 13 13.43 -18.77 5.71
C ILE A 13 13.88 -20.05 5.01
N LEU A 14 15.06 -20.53 5.37
CA LEU A 14 15.63 -21.81 4.88
C LEU A 14 15.35 -22.95 5.84
N ASP A 15 15.39 -22.68 7.15
CA ASP A 15 15.09 -23.63 8.21
C ASP A 15 14.40 -22.91 9.36
N PHE A 16 13.46 -23.57 10.03
CA PHE A 16 12.71 -23.02 11.14
C PHE A 16 12.53 -24.06 12.25
N GLN A 17 12.90 -23.69 13.46
CA GLN A 17 12.79 -24.52 14.64
C GLN A 17 11.99 -23.80 15.75
N ASN A 18 11.02 -24.48 16.35
CA ASN A 18 10.20 -23.94 17.43
C ASN A 18 9.83 -25.02 18.45
N PRO A 19 10.44 -25.05 19.64
CA PRO A 19 11.56 -24.21 20.07
C PRO A 19 12.90 -24.62 19.44
N VAL A 20 13.87 -23.72 19.46
CA VAL A 20 15.27 -24.08 19.15
C VAL A 20 15.81 -24.95 20.27
N GLU A 21 16.60 -25.96 19.94
CA GLU A 21 17.22 -26.85 20.92
C GLU A 21 17.90 -26.05 22.06
N MET A 22 17.58 -26.41 23.30
CA MET A 22 18.05 -25.73 24.53
C MET A 22 17.60 -24.27 24.70
N LYS A 23 16.60 -23.79 23.96
CA LYS A 23 16.05 -22.42 24.07
C LYS A 23 14.52 -22.43 24.18
N MET A 24 13.98 -21.40 24.83
CA MET A 24 12.52 -21.25 25.00
C MET A 24 11.86 -20.42 23.89
N TYR A 25 12.57 -20.15 22.80
CA TYR A 25 12.08 -19.34 21.68
C TYR A 25 12.37 -19.99 20.32
N ALA A 26 11.63 -19.58 19.33
CA ALA A 26 11.81 -20.02 17.96
C ALA A 26 13.04 -19.37 17.32
N GLY A 27 13.64 -20.06 16.36
CA GLY A 27 14.76 -19.56 15.57
C GLY A 27 14.88 -20.29 14.24
N GLY A 28 15.88 -19.95 13.46
CA GLY A 28 16.11 -20.61 12.16
C GLY A 28 17.24 -19.97 11.37
N VAL A 29 17.44 -20.51 10.18
CA VAL A 29 18.42 -20.04 9.21
C VAL A 29 17.69 -19.25 8.14
N VAL A 30 18.19 -18.07 7.81
CA VAL A 30 17.59 -17.19 6.80
C VAL A 30 18.61 -16.80 5.73
N GLU A 31 18.12 -16.63 4.51
CA GLU A 31 18.84 -16.05 3.38
C GLU A 31 18.33 -14.62 3.16
N LEU A 32 19.20 -13.63 3.26
CA LEU A 32 18.86 -12.25 3.00
C LEU A 32 18.66 -12.02 1.50
N LEU A 33 17.50 -11.50 1.11
CA LEU A 33 17.24 -11.16 -0.28
C LEU A 33 18.08 -9.95 -0.73
N PRO A 34 18.57 -9.94 -1.98
CA PRO A 34 19.32 -8.81 -2.51
C PRO A 34 18.46 -7.55 -2.54
N LYS A 35 19.09 -6.39 -2.33
CA LYS A 35 18.45 -5.10 -2.44
C LYS A 35 18.52 -4.63 -3.90
N PRO A 36 17.40 -4.68 -4.66
CA PRO A 36 17.43 -4.34 -6.08
C PRO A 36 17.62 -2.83 -6.28
N PRO A 37 18.22 -2.42 -7.42
CA PRO A 37 18.27 -1.02 -7.79
C PRO A 37 16.87 -0.46 -8.08
N ILE A 38 16.66 0.81 -7.79
CA ILE A 38 15.41 1.53 -8.09
C ILE A 38 15.41 1.90 -9.57
N SER A 39 14.31 1.62 -10.28
CA SER A 39 14.11 2.06 -11.67
C SER A 39 13.39 3.42 -11.71
N PRO A 40 14.06 4.53 -12.11
CA PRO A 40 13.45 5.86 -12.07
C PRO A 40 12.22 6.00 -12.97
N SER A 41 12.23 5.36 -14.15
CA SER A 41 11.13 5.47 -15.13
C SER A 41 9.81 4.87 -14.62
N VAL A 42 9.88 3.76 -13.90
CA VAL A 42 8.70 3.13 -13.30
C VAL A 42 8.22 3.95 -12.11
N MET A 43 9.14 4.52 -11.33
CA MET A 43 8.82 5.39 -10.18
C MET A 43 7.90 6.56 -10.54
N ILE A 44 8.10 7.23 -11.67
CA ILE A 44 7.28 8.39 -12.07
C ILE A 44 5.81 7.99 -12.21
N GLY A 45 5.50 6.96 -12.96
CA GLY A 45 4.13 6.49 -13.17
C GLY A 45 3.46 6.01 -11.87
N LEU A 46 4.20 5.38 -10.98
CA LEU A 46 3.71 4.97 -9.66
C LEU A 46 3.41 6.17 -8.76
N THR A 47 4.32 7.13 -8.73
CA THR A 47 4.17 8.35 -7.91
C THR A 47 2.92 9.16 -8.29
N GLU A 48 2.65 9.29 -9.60
CA GLU A 48 1.45 10.01 -10.08
C GLU A 48 0.16 9.32 -9.63
N ARG A 49 0.08 7.99 -9.73
CA ARG A 49 -1.10 7.23 -9.29
C ARG A 49 -1.30 7.30 -7.78
N VAL A 50 -0.21 7.22 -7.03
CA VAL A 50 -0.27 7.37 -5.57
C VAL A 50 -0.76 8.76 -5.19
N LYS A 51 -0.27 9.81 -5.83
CA LYS A 51 -0.80 11.18 -5.62
C LYS A 51 -2.29 11.28 -5.93
N THR A 52 -2.74 10.66 -7.04
CA THR A 52 -4.16 10.61 -7.39
C THR A 52 -4.98 9.93 -6.30
N LEU A 53 -4.54 8.78 -5.79
CA LEU A 53 -5.19 8.08 -4.68
C LEU A 53 -5.34 8.98 -3.45
N TYR A 54 -4.25 9.62 -3.01
CA TYR A 54 -4.29 10.48 -1.83
C TYR A 54 -5.18 11.70 -2.00
N ASN A 55 -5.17 12.32 -3.19
CA ASN A 55 -6.08 13.42 -3.49
C ASN A 55 -7.55 12.99 -3.36
N LEU A 56 -7.90 11.79 -3.82
CA LEU A 56 -9.25 11.22 -3.68
C LEU A 56 -9.62 10.94 -2.24
N LEU A 57 -8.66 10.56 -1.41
CA LEU A 57 -8.87 10.31 0.02
C LEU A 57 -8.87 11.58 0.87
N GLY A 58 -8.58 12.74 0.27
CA GLY A 58 -8.47 14.01 1.00
C GLY A 58 -7.23 14.09 1.91
N GLU A 59 -6.24 13.24 1.68
CA GLU A 59 -5.03 13.19 2.48
C GLU A 59 -3.85 13.85 1.75
N THR A 60 -3.08 14.63 2.50
CA THR A 60 -1.79 15.20 2.04
C THR A 60 -0.66 14.34 2.56
N ASN A 61 -0.12 13.46 1.74
CA ASN A 61 1.05 12.67 2.11
C ASN A 61 2.24 13.00 1.21
N SER A 62 3.33 13.40 1.82
CA SER A 62 4.63 13.56 1.14
C SER A 62 5.40 12.23 1.22
N PHE A 63 5.67 11.62 0.07
CA PHE A 63 6.60 10.49 0.01
C PHE A 63 8.01 11.04 -0.17
N ASP A 64 8.90 10.63 0.72
CA ASP A 64 10.30 10.97 0.60
C ASP A 64 11.00 9.99 -0.34
N VAL A 65 11.20 10.42 -1.58
CA VAL A 65 11.91 9.64 -2.61
C VAL A 65 13.39 9.41 -2.28
N ASN A 66 13.95 10.14 -1.32
CA ASN A 66 15.36 10.06 -0.94
C ASN A 66 15.61 9.03 0.17
N LYS A 67 14.57 8.36 0.68
CA LYS A 67 14.76 7.31 1.68
C LYS A 67 15.55 6.13 1.12
N PRO A 68 16.44 5.53 1.92
CA PRO A 68 17.30 4.42 1.49
C PRO A 68 16.57 3.09 1.28
N GLN A 69 15.25 3.07 1.46
CA GLN A 69 14.42 1.86 1.26
C GLN A 69 13.84 1.82 -0.14
N PRO A 70 13.60 0.62 -0.72
CA PRO A 70 12.88 0.48 -1.98
C PRO A 70 11.54 1.21 -1.94
N TYR A 71 11.25 1.99 -2.98
CA TYR A 71 10.05 2.82 -3.03
C TYR A 71 8.76 2.01 -2.91
N SER A 72 8.73 0.81 -3.52
CA SER A 72 7.60 -0.11 -3.43
C SER A 72 7.22 -0.44 -1.98
N PHE A 73 8.20 -0.72 -1.12
CA PHE A 73 7.95 -1.04 0.29
C PHE A 73 7.51 0.17 1.12
N GLN A 74 7.89 1.39 0.71
CA GLN A 74 7.46 2.60 1.42
C GLN A 74 5.97 2.88 1.26
N ILE A 75 5.38 2.49 0.11
CA ILE A 75 3.99 2.79 -0.22
C ILE A 75 3.05 1.59 -0.09
N ALA A 76 3.55 0.38 -0.17
CA ALA A 76 2.73 -0.84 -0.21
C ALA A 76 1.67 -0.91 0.91
N HIS A 77 2.08 -0.64 2.15
CA HIS A 77 1.21 -0.68 3.32
C HIS A 77 0.22 0.50 3.42
N LYS A 78 0.33 1.48 2.51
CA LYS A 78 -0.48 2.72 2.53
C LYS A 78 -1.52 2.78 1.41
N ILE A 79 -1.54 1.81 0.50
CA ILE A 79 -2.40 1.83 -0.68
C ILE A 79 -3.50 0.76 -0.63
N GLY A 80 -3.72 0.16 0.54
CA GLY A 80 -4.82 -0.79 0.76
C GLY A 80 -4.61 -2.16 0.15
N LEU A 81 -3.39 -2.69 0.14
CA LEU A 81 -3.12 -4.07 -0.22
C LEU A 81 -3.70 -5.03 0.85
N SER A 82 -4.19 -6.19 0.41
CA SER A 82 -4.47 -7.29 1.32
C SER A 82 -3.17 -7.96 1.80
N LEU A 83 -3.23 -8.72 2.89
CA LEU A 83 -2.08 -9.46 3.42
C LEU A 83 -1.46 -10.39 2.38
N GLU A 84 -2.30 -11.07 1.57
CA GLU A 84 -1.85 -11.92 0.47
C GLU A 84 -1.12 -11.12 -0.61
N GLN A 85 -1.60 -9.92 -0.92
CA GLN A 85 -0.98 -9.03 -1.90
C GLN A 85 0.35 -8.49 -1.38
N GLU A 86 0.44 -8.12 -0.10
CA GLU A 86 1.70 -7.72 0.54
C GLU A 86 2.72 -8.87 0.52
N TYR A 87 2.28 -10.09 0.80
CA TYR A 87 3.14 -11.27 0.73
C TYR A 87 3.61 -11.57 -0.70
N LEU A 88 2.74 -11.44 -1.71
CA LEU A 88 3.14 -11.56 -3.11
C LEU A 88 4.17 -10.51 -3.50
N LEU A 89 3.95 -9.25 -3.10
CA LEU A 89 4.90 -8.16 -3.32
C LEU A 89 6.27 -8.47 -2.71
N LEU A 90 6.29 -9.00 -1.48
CA LEU A 90 7.52 -9.34 -0.78
C LEU A 90 8.32 -10.44 -1.51
N LYS A 91 7.64 -11.36 -2.21
CA LYS A 91 8.25 -12.45 -2.98
C LYS A 91 8.84 -12.01 -4.33
N MET A 92 8.47 -10.84 -4.84
CA MET A 92 8.96 -10.35 -6.12
C MET A 92 10.44 -9.96 -6.02
N PRO A 93 11.30 -10.49 -6.91
CA PRO A 93 12.74 -10.31 -6.78
C PRO A 93 13.21 -8.90 -7.12
N THR A 94 12.54 -8.21 -8.05
CA THR A 94 12.99 -6.91 -8.54
C THR A 94 12.08 -5.76 -8.12
N GLU A 95 12.66 -4.57 -7.98
CA GLU A 95 11.88 -3.36 -7.69
C GLU A 95 10.92 -3.00 -8.84
N ALA A 96 11.31 -3.26 -10.09
CA ALA A 96 10.46 -3.01 -11.25
C ALA A 96 9.19 -3.87 -11.23
N GLU A 97 9.29 -5.15 -10.89
CA GLU A 97 8.14 -6.05 -10.75
C GLU A 97 7.21 -5.58 -9.63
N ARG A 98 7.77 -5.21 -8.48
CA ARG A 98 6.98 -4.69 -7.35
C ARG A 98 6.25 -3.41 -7.72
N GLN A 99 6.93 -2.45 -8.37
CA GLN A 99 6.31 -1.21 -8.81
C GLN A 99 5.22 -1.45 -9.87
N GLY A 100 5.46 -2.35 -10.82
CA GLY A 100 4.46 -2.77 -11.81
C GLY A 100 3.21 -3.37 -11.15
N PHE A 101 3.39 -4.23 -10.15
CA PHE A 101 2.28 -4.79 -9.37
C PHE A 101 1.47 -3.71 -8.63
N LEU A 102 2.14 -2.74 -8.01
CA LEU A 102 1.49 -1.62 -7.33
C LEU A 102 0.73 -0.71 -8.30
N ILE A 103 1.27 -0.46 -9.48
CA ILE A 103 0.59 0.27 -10.56
C ILE A 103 -0.71 -0.43 -10.94
N GLN A 104 -0.67 -1.74 -11.21
CA GLN A 104 -1.86 -2.52 -11.54
C GLN A 104 -2.91 -2.52 -10.43
N HIS A 105 -2.48 -2.56 -9.18
CA HIS A 105 -3.37 -2.45 -8.04
C HIS A 105 -4.07 -1.08 -8.02
N LEU A 106 -3.32 0.01 -8.16
CA LEU A 106 -3.85 1.37 -8.19
C LEU A 106 -4.79 1.62 -9.38
N GLU A 107 -4.49 1.07 -10.55
CA GLU A 107 -5.35 1.13 -11.74
C GLU A 107 -6.72 0.46 -11.51
N ARG A 108 -6.79 -0.52 -10.63
CA ARG A 108 -8.07 -1.17 -10.26
C ARG A 108 -8.83 -0.40 -9.21
N ILE A 109 -8.17 0.13 -8.19
CA ILE A 109 -8.86 0.76 -7.06
C ILE A 109 -9.26 2.21 -7.31
N ILE A 110 -8.47 2.99 -8.06
CA ILE A 110 -8.76 4.41 -8.33
C ILE A 110 -10.13 4.60 -9.01
N PRO A 111 -10.50 3.87 -10.06
CA PRO A 111 -11.83 3.98 -10.65
C PRO A 111 -12.97 3.68 -9.68
N VAL A 112 -12.79 2.66 -8.83
CA VAL A 112 -13.80 2.30 -7.81
C VAL A 112 -13.99 3.42 -6.81
N LEU A 113 -12.92 4.05 -6.34
CA LEU A 113 -12.99 5.19 -5.42
C LEU A 113 -13.66 6.41 -6.07
N LEU A 114 -13.36 6.68 -7.34
CA LEU A 114 -14.03 7.74 -8.10
C LEU A 114 -15.54 7.51 -8.20
N ASP A 115 -15.98 6.29 -8.44
CA ASP A 115 -17.41 5.97 -8.50
C ASP A 115 -18.09 6.07 -7.12
N VAL A 116 -17.39 5.72 -6.06
CA VAL A 116 -17.87 5.93 -4.68
C VAL A 116 -18.05 7.42 -4.39
N GLU A 117 -17.07 8.27 -4.74
CA GLU A 117 -17.19 9.73 -4.55
C GLU A 117 -18.33 10.33 -5.35
N ARG A 118 -18.48 9.97 -6.62
CA ARG A 118 -19.62 10.39 -7.46
C ARG A 118 -20.95 9.98 -6.86
N THR A 119 -21.03 8.79 -6.27
CA THR A 119 -22.27 8.31 -5.63
C THR A 119 -22.57 9.08 -4.36
N LYS A 120 -21.56 9.38 -3.53
CA LYS A 120 -21.74 10.24 -2.34
C LYS A 120 -22.25 11.63 -2.72
N ASP A 121 -21.72 12.25 -3.77
CA ASP A 121 -22.15 13.56 -4.23
C ASP A 121 -23.60 13.54 -4.73
N ARG A 122 -24.02 12.50 -5.46
CA ARG A 122 -25.42 12.31 -5.87
C ARG A 122 -26.35 12.17 -4.66
N ILE A 123 -25.93 11.42 -3.63
CA ILE A 123 -26.73 11.26 -2.40
C ILE A 123 -26.84 12.59 -1.65
N LYS A 124 -25.76 13.37 -1.55
CA LYS A 124 -25.81 14.71 -0.94
C LYS A 124 -26.76 15.64 -1.69
N LEU A 125 -26.69 15.67 -3.02
CA LEU A 125 -27.59 16.48 -3.85
C LEU A 125 -29.07 16.07 -3.67
N ASN A 126 -29.36 14.77 -3.67
CA ASN A 126 -30.71 14.25 -3.46
C ASN A 126 -31.22 14.48 -2.03
N GLY A 127 -30.33 14.52 -1.03
CA GLY A 127 -30.68 14.83 0.36
C GLY A 127 -31.09 16.31 0.56
N HIS A 128 -30.55 17.21 -0.25
CA HIS A 128 -30.93 18.64 -0.19
C HIS A 128 -32.35 18.89 -0.68
N PHE A 129 -32.89 18.07 -1.60
CA PHE A 129 -34.27 18.20 -2.08
C PHE A 129 -35.32 17.70 -1.07
N LYS A 130 -34.95 16.96 -0.02
CA LYS A 130 -35.89 16.53 1.04
C LYS A 130 -36.23 17.62 2.06
N ASN A 131 -35.48 18.72 2.09
CA ASN A 131 -35.69 19.85 2.99
C ASN A 131 -36.33 21.09 2.30
N LEU A 132 -36.88 20.92 1.10
CA LEU A 132 -37.80 21.91 0.55
C LEU A 132 -39.13 21.69 1.27
N ASP A 133 -39.45 22.60 2.21
CA ASP A 133 -40.70 22.64 2.89
C ASP A 133 -41.86 22.50 1.90
N ALA A 134 -42.85 21.69 2.29
CA ALA A 134 -44.08 21.55 1.57
C ALA A 134 -44.62 22.97 1.24
N LEU A 135 -44.69 23.29 -0.04
CA LEU A 135 -45.33 24.50 -0.50
C LEU A 135 -46.74 24.54 0.11
N ASN A 136 -46.95 25.45 1.06
CA ASN A 136 -48.29 25.80 1.54
C ASN A 136 -49.10 26.29 0.36
N PHE A 137 -50.08 25.51 -0.04
CA PHE A 137 -51.19 25.94 -0.88
C PHE A 137 -52.32 26.44 0.03
#